data_ed47806245e2ae40fd2a9da7f7f6359a
#
_entry.id   ed47806245e2ae40fd2a9da7f7f6359a
#
_cell.length_a   1.000
_cell.length_b   1.000
_cell.length_c   1.000
_cell.angle_alpha   90.00
_cell.angle_beta   90.00
_cell.angle_gamma   90.00
#
_symmetry.space_group_name_H-M   'P 1'
#
loop_
_entity.id
_entity.type
_entity.pdbx_description
1 polymer ?
#
loop_
_entity_poly.entity_id
_entity_poly.type
_entity_poly.pdbx_seq_one_letter_code
_entity_poly.pdbx_strand_id
1 'polypeptide(L)'
;GVLNVVFGVVALQLGSYYRSGHHDEVFERITHPALRRIIDVVLVFSGFAMAFVMLAGAGANLEQQFGLPAWSGSALCAVLVILTAFLDFDRIMKVIGVFTPMIIAAIAILTVYSLATPHPGVAELNAAATQVTPALPNLWLSTINYFALCVVNGIAMAFVLGGSVLRIGEARRAGRIGGTIIALVIGADALCLYLNMDRVWDVT
;
A
#
# COMPACT_ATOMS: atom_id res chain seq x y z
N GLY A 1 3.63 1.08 11.48
CA GLY A 1 3.58 2.56 11.51
C GLY A 1 4.97 3.20 11.49
N VAL A 2 5.75 3.10 12.57
CA VAL A 2 7.07 3.75 12.68
C VAL A 2 8.03 3.31 11.57
N LEU A 3 8.08 2.03 11.25
CA LEU A 3 8.92 1.49 10.18
C LEU A 3 8.59 2.12 8.81
N ASN A 4 7.32 2.38 8.51
CA ASN A 4 6.91 3.03 7.27
C ASN A 4 7.39 4.50 7.19
N VAL A 5 7.39 5.21 8.33
CA VAL A 5 7.94 6.58 8.39
C VAL A 5 9.44 6.57 8.11
N VAL A 6 10.17 5.67 8.77
CA VAL A 6 11.63 5.54 8.58
C VAL A 6 11.93 5.16 7.12
N PHE A 7 11.23 4.18 6.58
CA PHE A 7 11.36 3.76 5.19
C PHE A 7 11.09 4.93 4.21
N GLY A 8 9.98 5.65 4.36
CA GLY A 8 9.63 6.76 3.50
C GLY A 8 10.68 7.87 3.53
N VAL A 9 11.21 8.21 4.72
CA VAL A 9 12.29 9.19 4.85
C VAL A 9 13.56 8.72 4.15
N VAL A 10 14.01 7.48 4.42
CA VAL A 10 15.26 6.95 3.87
C VAL A 10 15.17 6.79 2.35
N ALA A 11 14.09 6.21 1.84
CA ALA A 11 13.92 5.96 0.42
C ALA A 11 13.86 7.27 -0.39
N LEU A 12 13.06 8.25 0.05
CA LEU A 12 12.98 9.55 -0.63
C LEU A 12 14.29 10.34 -0.54
N GLN A 13 15.00 10.27 0.59
CA GLN A 13 16.31 10.93 0.72
C GLN A 13 17.37 10.28 -0.17
N LEU A 14 17.40 8.95 -0.28
CA LEU A 14 18.32 8.27 -1.18
C LEU A 14 18.04 8.63 -2.65
N GLY A 15 16.76 8.61 -3.06
CA GLY A 15 16.36 9.05 -4.39
C GLY A 15 16.80 10.49 -4.67
N SER A 16 16.57 11.41 -3.74
CA SER A 16 16.96 12.81 -3.85
C SER A 16 18.48 13.01 -3.89
N TYR A 17 19.24 12.25 -3.08
CA TYR A 17 20.69 12.32 -3.02
C TYR A 17 21.34 11.89 -4.34
N TYR A 18 20.86 10.79 -4.92
CA TYR A 18 21.36 10.26 -6.17
C TYR A 18 20.72 10.86 -7.41
N ARG A 19 19.69 11.72 -7.25
CA ARG A 19 18.88 12.30 -8.34
C ARG A 19 18.38 11.25 -9.31
N SER A 20 17.89 10.14 -8.77
CA SER A 20 17.53 8.97 -9.56
C SER A 20 16.30 9.22 -10.44
N GLY A 21 16.45 9.03 -11.74
CA GLY A 21 15.34 8.97 -12.69
C GLY A 21 14.69 7.57 -12.73
N HIS A 22 15.48 6.55 -12.41
CA HIS A 22 15.07 5.15 -12.36
C HIS A 22 15.49 4.51 -11.04
N HIS A 23 14.70 3.53 -10.57
CA HIS A 23 14.97 2.88 -9.28
C HIS A 23 16.31 2.12 -9.26
N ASP A 24 16.74 1.59 -10.39
CA ASP A 24 17.96 0.81 -10.54
C ASP A 24 19.23 1.66 -10.38
N GLU A 25 19.20 2.96 -10.67
CA GLU A 25 20.33 3.87 -10.49
C GLU A 25 20.80 3.96 -9.03
N VAL A 26 19.84 3.92 -8.08
CA VAL A 26 20.16 3.90 -6.66
C VAL A 26 20.82 2.59 -6.28
N PHE A 27 20.24 1.46 -6.71
CA PHE A 27 20.77 0.13 -6.40
C PHE A 27 22.17 -0.11 -7.02
N GLU A 28 22.41 0.44 -8.21
CA GLU A 28 23.72 0.36 -8.87
C GLU A 28 24.84 1.00 -8.03
N ARG A 29 24.51 2.08 -7.31
CA ARG A 29 25.49 2.81 -6.50
C ARG A 29 25.73 2.24 -5.11
N ILE A 30 24.78 1.47 -4.57
CA ILE A 30 24.81 0.98 -3.19
C ILE A 30 24.98 -0.54 -3.07
N THR A 31 24.83 -1.28 -4.19
CA THR A 31 24.84 -2.75 -4.17
C THR A 31 25.76 -3.35 -5.23
N HIS A 32 26.20 -4.60 -4.94
CA HIS A 32 26.96 -5.39 -5.92
C HIS A 32 26.06 -5.79 -7.11
N PRO A 33 26.58 -5.86 -8.36
CA PRO A 33 25.78 -6.15 -9.57
C PRO A 33 24.93 -7.43 -9.49
N ALA A 34 25.42 -8.48 -8.85
CA ALA A 34 24.67 -9.72 -8.68
C ALA A 34 23.44 -9.53 -7.77
N LEU A 35 23.61 -8.80 -6.66
CA LEU A 35 22.51 -8.52 -5.72
C LEU A 35 21.49 -7.57 -6.34
N ARG A 36 21.93 -6.57 -7.11
CA ARG A 36 21.04 -5.69 -7.89
C ARG A 36 20.10 -6.50 -8.77
N ARG A 37 20.65 -7.45 -9.56
CA ARG A 37 19.82 -8.29 -10.46
C ARG A 37 18.79 -9.11 -9.71
N ILE A 38 19.13 -9.64 -8.54
CA ILE A 38 18.19 -10.36 -7.68
C ILE A 38 17.08 -9.43 -7.19
N ILE A 39 17.43 -8.23 -6.73
CA ILE A 39 16.47 -7.22 -6.28
C ILE A 39 15.51 -6.85 -7.42
N ASP A 40 16.03 -6.57 -8.62
CA ASP A 40 15.21 -6.21 -9.79
C ASP A 40 14.21 -7.32 -10.14
N VAL A 41 14.65 -8.58 -10.16
CA VAL A 41 13.75 -9.72 -10.40
C VAL A 41 12.67 -9.81 -9.32
N VAL A 42 13.03 -9.65 -8.06
CA VAL A 42 12.08 -9.68 -6.94
C VAL A 42 11.08 -8.53 -7.05
N LEU A 43 11.52 -7.32 -7.38
CA LEU A 43 10.64 -6.15 -7.55
C LEU A 43 9.65 -6.36 -8.70
N VAL A 44 10.12 -6.81 -9.86
CA VAL A 44 9.27 -7.08 -11.03
C VAL A 44 8.26 -8.18 -10.73
N PHE A 45 8.71 -9.30 -10.16
CA PHE A 45 7.83 -10.41 -9.82
C PHE A 45 6.78 -10.01 -8.78
N SER A 46 7.18 -9.28 -7.74
CA SER A 46 6.26 -8.81 -6.70
C SER A 46 5.26 -7.80 -7.25
N GLY A 47 5.69 -6.88 -8.12
CA GLY A 47 4.80 -5.93 -8.79
C GLY A 47 3.77 -6.63 -9.66
N PHE A 48 4.18 -7.67 -10.40
CA PHE A 48 3.30 -8.48 -11.22
C PHE A 48 2.28 -9.26 -10.36
N ALA A 49 2.74 -9.92 -9.28
CA ALA A 49 1.85 -10.60 -8.35
C ALA A 49 0.83 -9.65 -7.72
N MET A 50 1.27 -8.44 -7.33
CA MET A 50 0.37 -7.42 -6.78
C MET A 50 -0.66 -6.95 -7.80
N ALA A 51 -0.29 -6.81 -9.07
CA ALA A 51 -1.22 -6.46 -10.14
C ALA A 51 -2.34 -7.51 -10.29
N PHE A 52 -2.01 -8.80 -10.21
CA PHE A 52 -3.00 -9.88 -10.20
C PHE A 52 -3.98 -9.76 -9.03
N VAL A 53 -3.46 -9.54 -7.82
CA VAL A 53 -4.30 -9.39 -6.63
C VAL A 53 -5.23 -8.19 -6.77
N MET A 54 -4.74 -7.07 -7.30
CA MET A 54 -5.56 -5.87 -7.53
C MET A 54 -6.64 -6.11 -8.59
N LEU A 55 -6.34 -6.80 -9.69
CA LEU A 55 -7.32 -7.15 -10.73
C LEU A 55 -8.39 -8.10 -10.18
N ALA A 56 -7.99 -9.11 -9.42
CA ALA A 56 -8.94 -10.03 -8.79
C ALA A 56 -9.84 -9.30 -7.78
N GLY A 57 -9.25 -8.42 -6.96
CA GLY A 57 -9.99 -7.59 -6.01
C GLY A 57 -11.00 -6.64 -6.70
N ALA A 58 -10.63 -6.03 -7.81
CA ALA A 58 -11.55 -5.21 -8.61
C ALA A 58 -12.73 -6.03 -9.13
N GLY A 59 -12.48 -7.28 -9.59
CA GLY A 59 -13.52 -8.21 -10.00
C GLY A 59 -14.47 -8.56 -8.88
N ALA A 60 -13.94 -8.99 -7.75
CA ALA A 60 -14.73 -9.36 -6.57
C ALA A 60 -15.58 -8.17 -6.04
N ASN A 61 -15.02 -6.97 -6.03
CA ASN A 61 -15.75 -5.77 -5.61
C ASN A 61 -16.95 -5.46 -6.53
N LEU A 62 -16.81 -5.56 -7.86
CA LEU A 62 -17.91 -5.34 -8.77
C LEU A 62 -19.00 -6.43 -8.63
N GLU A 63 -18.60 -7.66 -8.43
CA GLU A 63 -19.53 -8.76 -8.18
C GLU A 63 -20.32 -8.54 -6.88
N GLN A 64 -19.66 -8.20 -5.78
CA GLN A 64 -20.32 -7.97 -4.50
C GLN A 64 -21.21 -6.72 -4.49
N GLN A 65 -20.81 -5.65 -5.16
CA GLN A 65 -21.53 -4.36 -5.12
C GLN A 65 -22.67 -4.29 -6.14
N PHE A 66 -22.48 -4.85 -7.31
CA PHE A 66 -23.39 -4.69 -8.46
C PHE A 66 -23.97 -6.01 -8.98
N GLY A 67 -23.55 -7.16 -8.45
CA GLY A 67 -23.97 -8.46 -8.95
C GLY A 67 -23.45 -8.79 -10.35
N LEU A 68 -22.43 -8.05 -10.82
CA LEU A 68 -21.82 -8.28 -12.14
C LEU A 68 -20.82 -9.44 -12.06
N PRO A 69 -20.60 -10.19 -13.14
CA PRO A 69 -19.62 -11.26 -13.14
C PRO A 69 -18.22 -10.71 -12.77
N ALA A 70 -17.47 -11.39 -11.90
CA ALA A 70 -16.14 -10.94 -11.42
C ALA A 70 -15.17 -10.60 -12.55
N TRP A 71 -15.22 -11.33 -13.68
CA TRP A 71 -14.36 -11.05 -14.84
C TRP A 71 -14.58 -9.65 -15.43
N SER A 72 -15.79 -9.08 -15.32
CA SER A 72 -16.11 -7.76 -15.87
C SER A 72 -15.37 -6.64 -15.13
N GLY A 73 -15.27 -6.72 -13.81
CA GLY A 73 -14.51 -5.78 -12.98
C GLY A 73 -13.01 -5.91 -13.22
N SER A 74 -12.50 -7.13 -13.30
CA SER A 74 -11.11 -7.40 -13.64
C SER A 74 -10.74 -6.86 -15.02
N ALA A 75 -11.60 -7.08 -16.03
CA ALA A 75 -11.38 -6.58 -17.39
C ALA A 75 -11.41 -5.05 -17.46
N LEU A 76 -12.39 -4.42 -16.78
CA LEU A 76 -12.46 -2.96 -16.71
C LEU A 76 -11.19 -2.38 -16.07
N CYS A 77 -10.75 -2.95 -14.94
CA CYS A 77 -9.54 -2.52 -14.25
C CYS A 77 -8.29 -2.72 -15.14
N ALA A 78 -8.18 -3.85 -15.84
CA ALA A 78 -7.08 -4.12 -16.76
C ALA A 78 -7.02 -3.09 -17.90
N VAL A 79 -8.16 -2.75 -18.51
CA VAL A 79 -8.23 -1.71 -19.55
C VAL A 79 -7.77 -0.36 -18.99
N LEU A 80 -8.24 0.04 -17.80
CA LEU A 80 -7.82 1.29 -17.16
C LEU A 80 -6.32 1.31 -16.88
N VAL A 81 -5.74 0.19 -16.41
CA VAL A 81 -4.30 0.06 -16.19
C VAL A 81 -3.52 0.21 -17.49
N ILE A 82 -3.96 -0.46 -18.57
CA ILE A 82 -3.33 -0.33 -19.88
C ILE A 82 -3.39 1.11 -20.38
N LEU A 83 -4.55 1.76 -20.27
CA LEU A 83 -4.69 3.17 -20.66
C LEU A 83 -3.78 4.11 -19.86
N THR A 84 -3.65 3.87 -18.55
CA THR A 84 -2.76 4.66 -17.70
C THR A 84 -1.28 4.41 -18.00
N ALA A 85 -0.92 3.22 -18.49
CA ALA A 85 0.47 2.90 -18.88
C ALA A 85 0.99 3.74 -20.07
N PHE A 86 0.09 4.31 -20.87
CA PHE A 86 0.47 5.24 -21.95
C PHE A 86 0.64 6.69 -21.47
N LEU A 87 0.38 6.97 -20.18
CA LEU A 87 0.56 8.31 -19.63
C LEU A 87 2.01 8.50 -19.17
N ASP A 88 2.50 9.74 -19.31
CA ASP A 88 3.77 10.12 -18.71
C ASP A 88 3.73 10.02 -17.18
N PHE A 89 4.88 9.78 -16.56
CA PHE A 89 5.03 9.65 -15.11
C PHE A 89 4.35 10.80 -14.33
N ASP A 90 4.53 12.05 -14.77
CA ASP A 90 3.92 13.23 -14.13
C ASP A 90 2.38 13.21 -14.16
N ARG A 91 1.78 12.67 -15.23
CA ARG A 91 0.33 12.54 -15.33
C ARG A 91 -0.18 11.42 -14.42
N ILE A 92 0.53 10.30 -14.36
CA ILE A 92 0.21 9.20 -13.43
C ILE A 92 0.24 9.72 -11.99
N MET A 93 1.27 10.49 -11.63
CA MET A 93 1.40 11.07 -10.30
C MET A 93 0.28 12.05 -9.96
N LYS A 94 -0.20 12.85 -10.94
CA LYS A 94 -1.36 13.72 -10.73
C LYS A 94 -2.64 12.94 -10.50
N VAL A 95 -2.88 11.86 -11.25
CA VAL A 95 -4.03 10.98 -11.06
C VAL A 95 -4.01 10.36 -9.66
N ILE A 96 -2.89 9.78 -9.23
CA ILE A 96 -2.72 9.22 -7.89
C ILE A 96 -2.93 10.31 -6.82
N GLY A 97 -2.41 11.53 -7.06
CA GLY A 97 -2.55 12.67 -6.17
C GLY A 97 -4.00 13.12 -5.95
N VAL A 98 -4.88 12.93 -6.94
CA VAL A 98 -6.32 13.22 -6.81
C VAL A 98 -7.04 12.11 -6.03
N PHE A 99 -6.73 10.85 -6.30
CA PHE A 99 -7.38 9.73 -5.63
C PHE A 99 -6.96 9.55 -4.17
N THR A 100 -5.71 9.87 -3.84
CA THR A 100 -5.18 9.70 -2.48
C THR A 100 -6.01 10.43 -1.40
N PRO A 101 -6.31 11.74 -1.51
CA PRO A 101 -7.14 12.42 -0.51
C PRO A 101 -8.57 11.88 -0.46
N MET A 102 -9.12 11.39 -1.58
CA MET A 102 -10.44 10.74 -1.59
C MET A 102 -10.45 9.45 -0.78
N ILE A 103 -9.42 8.63 -0.93
CA ILE A 103 -9.27 7.38 -0.16
C ILE A 103 -9.09 7.71 1.33
N ILE A 104 -8.25 8.68 1.68
CA ILE A 104 -8.04 9.11 3.06
C ILE A 104 -9.36 9.61 3.67
N ALA A 105 -10.13 10.41 2.94
CA ALA A 105 -11.43 10.90 3.39
C ALA A 105 -12.41 9.74 3.59
N ALA A 106 -12.48 8.79 2.66
CA ALA A 106 -13.36 7.61 2.79
C ALA A 106 -13.00 6.78 4.03
N ILE A 107 -11.71 6.52 4.27
CA ILE A 107 -11.24 5.79 5.45
C ILE A 107 -11.58 6.57 6.74
N ALA A 108 -11.40 7.90 6.75
CA ALA A 108 -11.77 8.73 7.89
C ALA A 108 -13.27 8.66 8.18
N ILE A 109 -14.11 8.74 7.15
CA ILE A 109 -15.58 8.62 7.28
C ILE A 109 -15.96 7.24 7.83
N LEU A 110 -15.40 6.17 7.27
CA LEU A 110 -15.65 4.81 7.74
C LEU A 110 -15.19 4.61 9.18
N THR A 111 -14.07 5.18 9.57
CA THR A 111 -13.55 5.11 10.95
C THR A 111 -14.50 5.83 11.91
N VAL A 112 -14.94 7.04 11.57
CA VAL A 112 -15.89 7.80 12.39
C VAL A 112 -17.23 7.07 12.48
N TYR A 113 -17.73 6.55 11.37
CA TYR A 113 -18.97 5.76 11.35
C TYR A 113 -18.86 4.51 12.22
N SER A 114 -17.75 3.77 12.10
CA SER A 114 -17.48 2.57 12.90
C SER A 114 -17.43 2.88 14.40
N LEU A 115 -16.81 3.99 14.78
CA LEU A 115 -16.76 4.44 16.19
C LEU A 115 -18.13 4.91 16.72
N ALA A 116 -18.95 5.50 15.85
CA ALA A 116 -20.28 6.00 16.22
C ALA A 116 -21.36 4.90 16.28
N THR A 117 -21.11 3.77 15.62
CA THR A 117 -22.06 2.64 15.59
C THR A 117 -21.88 1.79 16.85
N PRO A 118 -22.95 1.32 17.51
CA PRO A 118 -22.85 0.38 18.62
C PRO A 118 -22.13 -0.89 18.16
N HIS A 119 -21.11 -1.30 18.89
CA HIS A 119 -20.33 -2.51 18.65
C HIS A 119 -20.31 -3.39 19.90
N PRO A 120 -20.07 -4.69 19.76
CA PRO A 120 -19.93 -5.63 20.86
C PRO A 120 -18.83 -5.23 21.85
N GLY A 121 -18.90 -5.79 23.03
CA GLY A 121 -17.86 -5.58 24.03
C GLY A 121 -16.49 -6.11 23.56
N VAL A 122 -15.42 -5.53 24.10
CA VAL A 122 -14.03 -5.94 23.77
C VAL A 122 -13.81 -7.45 23.90
N ALA A 123 -14.48 -8.10 24.88
CA ALA A 123 -14.38 -9.54 25.09
C ALA A 123 -14.97 -10.33 23.91
N GLU A 124 -16.10 -9.90 23.38
CA GLU A 124 -16.76 -10.54 22.23
C GLU A 124 -15.98 -10.33 20.93
N LEU A 125 -15.46 -9.11 20.72
CA LEU A 125 -14.58 -8.81 19.58
C LEU A 125 -13.31 -9.64 19.61
N ASN A 126 -12.69 -9.83 20.76
CA ASN A 126 -11.55 -10.69 20.92
C ASN A 126 -11.89 -12.18 20.67
N ALA A 127 -13.07 -12.62 21.13
CA ALA A 127 -13.54 -13.97 20.86
C ALA A 127 -13.73 -14.22 19.34
N ALA A 128 -14.34 -13.26 18.62
CA ALA A 128 -14.45 -13.30 17.17
C ALA A 128 -13.06 -13.29 16.48
N ALA A 129 -12.15 -12.45 16.94
CA ALA A 129 -10.79 -12.38 16.41
C ALA A 129 -10.01 -13.70 16.55
N THR A 130 -10.25 -14.48 17.61
CA THR A 130 -9.60 -15.79 17.80
C THR A 130 -10.12 -16.88 16.87
N GLN A 131 -11.26 -16.68 16.21
CA GLN A 131 -11.82 -17.63 15.22
C GLN A 131 -11.14 -17.49 13.86
N VAL A 132 -10.53 -16.35 13.58
CA VAL A 132 -9.76 -16.15 12.34
C VAL A 132 -8.43 -16.86 12.44
N THR A 133 -8.20 -17.81 11.53
CA THR A 133 -6.91 -18.50 11.45
C THR A 133 -5.85 -17.55 10.90
N PRO A 134 -4.81 -17.20 11.69
CA PRO A 134 -3.78 -16.29 11.20
C PRO A 134 -2.96 -16.95 10.09
N ALA A 135 -2.69 -16.24 9.02
CA ALA A 135 -1.87 -16.72 7.91
C ALA A 135 -0.42 -17.03 8.34
N LEU A 136 0.06 -16.38 9.40
CA LEU A 136 1.40 -16.60 9.97
C LEU A 136 1.29 -16.82 11.48
N PRO A 137 2.09 -17.74 12.03
CA PRO A 137 1.94 -18.20 13.41
C PRO A 137 2.37 -17.18 14.47
N ASN A 138 2.99 -16.07 14.07
CA ASN A 138 3.57 -15.11 14.99
C ASN A 138 3.28 -13.68 14.55
N LEU A 139 2.79 -12.84 15.47
CA LEU A 139 2.51 -11.41 15.24
C LEU A 139 3.72 -10.64 14.67
N TRP A 140 4.92 -10.92 15.20
CA TRP A 140 6.14 -10.28 14.71
C TRP A 140 6.44 -10.65 13.27
N LEU A 141 6.27 -11.92 12.92
CA LEU A 141 6.48 -12.42 11.57
C LEU A 141 5.47 -11.80 10.60
N SER A 142 4.19 -11.71 11.00
CA SER A 142 3.15 -11.04 10.22
C SER A 142 3.46 -9.54 10.01
N THR A 143 3.94 -8.87 11.06
CA THR A 143 4.30 -7.45 10.98
C THR A 143 5.48 -7.21 10.04
N ILE A 144 6.52 -8.04 10.14
CA ILE A 144 7.70 -7.95 9.27
C ILE A 144 7.32 -8.27 7.82
N ASN A 145 6.52 -9.31 7.60
CA ASN A 145 6.06 -9.69 6.27
C ASN A 145 5.23 -8.57 5.61
N TYR A 146 4.29 -7.98 6.35
CA TYR A 146 3.50 -6.85 5.87
C TYR A 146 4.38 -5.63 5.54
N PHE A 147 5.34 -5.32 6.42
CA PHE A 147 6.28 -4.23 6.18
C PHE A 147 7.15 -4.49 4.95
N ALA A 148 7.69 -5.71 4.80
CA ALA A 148 8.47 -6.11 3.65
C ALA A 148 7.68 -5.98 2.34
N LEU A 149 6.41 -6.38 2.34
CA LEU A 149 5.51 -6.21 1.20
C LEU A 149 5.33 -4.72 0.83
N CYS A 150 5.13 -3.86 1.82
CA CYS A 150 5.03 -2.40 1.61
C CYS A 150 6.34 -1.83 1.03
N VAL A 151 7.49 -2.26 1.53
CA VAL A 151 8.81 -1.82 1.04
C VAL A 151 9.01 -2.26 -0.41
N VAL A 152 8.80 -3.52 -0.73
CA VAL A 152 9.01 -4.07 -2.08
C VAL A 152 8.14 -3.35 -3.11
N ASN A 153 6.87 -3.08 -2.78
CA ASN A 153 5.95 -2.39 -3.71
C ASN A 153 6.19 -0.87 -3.78
N GLY A 154 6.75 -0.26 -2.74
CA GLY A 154 6.91 1.20 -2.66
C GLY A 154 8.29 1.74 -2.99
N ILE A 155 9.35 0.91 -2.93
CA ILE A 155 10.73 1.40 -2.97
C ILE A 155 11.11 2.02 -4.33
N ALA A 156 10.71 1.39 -5.41
CA ALA A 156 11.00 1.86 -6.77
C ALA A 156 10.40 3.25 -7.00
N MET A 157 9.11 3.42 -6.64
CA MET A 157 8.41 4.69 -6.77
C MET A 157 8.98 5.75 -5.82
N ALA A 158 9.35 5.38 -4.59
CA ALA A 158 9.94 6.30 -3.63
C ALA A 158 11.28 6.84 -4.11
N PHE A 159 12.12 6.04 -4.76
CA PHE A 159 13.38 6.50 -5.33
C PHE A 159 13.17 7.50 -6.48
N VAL A 160 12.26 7.22 -7.40
CA VAL A 160 11.95 8.11 -8.52
C VAL A 160 11.34 9.42 -8.02
N LEU A 161 10.39 9.37 -7.07
CA LEU A 161 9.81 10.55 -6.44
C LEU A 161 10.86 11.38 -5.69
N GLY A 162 11.73 10.72 -4.93
CA GLY A 162 12.84 11.37 -4.24
C GLY A 162 13.77 12.07 -5.21
N GLY A 163 14.05 11.45 -6.36
CA GLY A 163 14.91 12.02 -7.41
C GLY A 163 14.33 13.28 -8.06
N SER A 164 13.01 13.43 -8.11
CA SER A 164 12.33 14.63 -8.63
C SER A 164 12.42 15.83 -7.67
N VAL A 165 12.74 15.63 -6.39
CA VAL A 165 12.90 16.67 -5.39
C VAL A 165 14.33 17.18 -5.40
N LEU A 166 14.53 18.48 -5.69
CA LEU A 166 15.87 19.08 -5.82
C LEU A 166 16.63 19.17 -4.50
N ARG A 167 15.94 19.24 -3.37
CA ARG A 167 16.53 19.42 -2.03
C ARG A 167 16.27 18.23 -1.13
N ILE A 168 17.33 17.68 -0.54
CA ILE A 168 17.25 16.55 0.41
C ILE A 168 16.36 16.86 1.63
N GLY A 169 16.33 18.11 2.07
CA GLY A 169 15.46 18.54 3.17
C GLY A 169 13.96 18.43 2.85
N GLU A 170 13.57 18.69 1.61
CA GLU A 170 12.19 18.55 1.13
C GLU A 170 11.80 17.07 1.04
N ALA A 171 12.68 16.22 0.51
CA ALA A 171 12.50 14.77 0.46
C ALA A 171 12.33 14.18 1.86
N ARG A 172 13.14 14.63 2.82
CA ARG A 172 13.02 14.24 4.23
C ARG A 172 11.69 14.66 4.85
N ARG A 173 11.24 15.88 4.58
CA ARG A 173 9.95 16.39 5.07
C ARG A 173 8.79 15.62 4.46
N ALA A 174 8.82 15.41 3.15
CA ALA A 174 7.82 14.63 2.42
C ALA A 174 7.74 13.19 2.94
N GLY A 175 8.89 12.53 3.16
CA GLY A 175 8.95 11.18 3.72
C GLY A 175 8.35 11.10 5.13
N ARG A 176 8.61 12.09 5.99
CA ARG A 176 8.00 12.13 7.33
C ARG A 176 6.49 12.32 7.27
N ILE A 177 6.03 13.30 6.48
CA ILE A 177 4.60 13.59 6.36
C ILE A 177 3.87 12.40 5.74
N GLY A 178 4.32 11.92 4.59
CA GLY A 178 3.71 10.78 3.89
C GLY A 178 3.72 9.50 4.73
N GLY A 179 4.86 9.16 5.33
CA GLY A 179 4.97 8.01 6.22
C GLY A 179 4.06 8.10 7.45
N THR A 180 3.89 9.30 8.03
CA THR A 180 2.96 9.50 9.15
C THR A 180 1.51 9.36 8.70
N ILE A 181 1.13 9.90 7.56
CA ILE A 181 -0.22 9.74 7.00
C ILE A 181 -0.52 8.26 6.76
N ILE A 182 0.40 7.53 6.12
CA ILE A 182 0.24 6.09 5.90
C ILE A 182 0.10 5.34 7.22
N ALA A 183 0.90 5.69 8.24
CA ALA A 183 0.81 5.06 9.55
C ALA A 183 -0.55 5.29 10.22
N LEU A 184 -1.09 6.50 10.11
CA LEU A 184 -2.42 6.83 10.62
C LEU A 184 -3.54 6.10 9.87
N VAL A 185 -3.47 6.05 8.54
CA VAL A 185 -4.43 5.33 7.69
C VAL A 185 -4.45 3.84 8.04
N ILE A 186 -3.29 3.19 8.11
CA ILE A 186 -3.21 1.76 8.51
C ILE A 186 -3.77 1.55 9.92
N GLY A 187 -3.52 2.48 10.85
CA GLY A 187 -4.07 2.41 12.20
C GLY A 187 -5.59 2.55 12.22
N ALA A 188 -6.14 3.44 11.41
CA ALA A 188 -7.57 3.64 11.25
C ALA A 188 -8.25 2.41 10.63
N ASP A 189 -7.67 1.83 9.57
CA ASP A 189 -8.19 0.62 8.94
C ASP A 189 -8.19 -0.57 9.93
N ALA A 190 -7.09 -0.76 10.66
CA ALA A 190 -6.99 -1.81 11.66
C ALA A 190 -8.04 -1.64 12.77
N LEU A 191 -8.31 -0.39 13.20
CA LEU A 191 -9.35 -0.09 14.17
C LEU A 191 -10.76 -0.39 13.62
N CYS A 192 -11.03 0.02 12.37
CA CYS A 192 -12.29 -0.29 11.70
C CYS A 192 -12.55 -1.78 11.62
N LEU A 193 -11.55 -2.55 11.19
CA LEU A 193 -11.65 -4.01 11.10
C LEU A 193 -11.88 -4.63 12.48
N TYR A 194 -11.14 -4.19 13.50
CA TYR A 194 -11.29 -4.69 14.85
C TYR A 194 -12.70 -4.43 15.42
N LEU A 195 -13.23 -3.22 15.23
CA LEU A 195 -14.56 -2.85 15.74
C LEU A 195 -15.73 -3.57 15.05
N ASN A 196 -15.50 -4.07 13.83
CA ASN A 196 -16.48 -4.82 13.04
C ASN A 196 -16.11 -6.32 12.91
N MET A 197 -15.27 -6.84 13.79
CA MET A 197 -14.76 -8.20 13.69
C MET A 197 -15.87 -9.25 13.77
N ASP A 198 -16.94 -8.97 14.52
CA ASP A 198 -18.14 -9.79 14.62
C ASP A 198 -18.91 -9.97 13.30
N ARG A 199 -18.72 -9.05 12.35
CA ARG A 199 -19.40 -9.03 11.05
C ARG A 199 -18.52 -9.50 9.89
N VAL A 200 -17.23 -9.51 10.09
CA VAL A 200 -16.24 -9.74 9.00
C VAL A 200 -15.59 -11.12 9.11
N TRP A 201 -15.57 -11.74 10.30
CA TRP A 201 -14.86 -12.99 10.53
C TRP A 201 -15.38 -14.18 9.71
N ASP A 202 -16.65 -14.20 9.32
CA ASP A 202 -17.29 -15.27 8.54
C ASP A 202 -17.26 -15.04 7.02
N VAL A 203 -16.78 -13.86 6.59
CA VAL A 203 -16.70 -13.48 5.16
C VAL A 203 -15.30 -13.76 4.58
N THR A 204 -14.34 -14.11 5.44
CA THR A 204 -12.97 -14.46 5.07
C THR A 204 -12.77 -15.97 5.05
#